data_b03dbd840e151a10eefb885dc68d74d3
#
_entry.id   b03dbd840e151a10eefb885dc68d74d3
#
_cell.length_a   1.000
_cell.length_b   1.000
_cell.length_c   1.000
_cell.angle_alpha   90.00
_cell.angle_beta   90.00
_cell.angle_gamma   90.00
#
_symmetry.space_group_name_H-M   'P 1'
#
loop_
_entity.id
_entity.type
_entity.pdbx_description
1 polymer ?
#
loop_
_entity_poly.entity_id
_entity_poly.type
_entity_poly.pdbx_seq_one_letter_code
_entity_poly.pdbx_strand_id
1 'polypeptide(L)'
;YLQQFYGREMQRHGYGARSFGLDIKSPGRVNIIEYKAKNPAAHYPYENGGGWKAAQELEEFFKANPDRKKSQHTLVIMPTWNDEKNGPDNPGGVPFYGMGRNCFALDYPAFDIKHLGQKTREGQLLTKWYGGLAHELGHGLNLPHNHQTASDGKKYGTALMGAGNYTFGTSPTFLTPASCALL
;
A
#
# COMPACT_ATOMS: atom_id res chain seq x y z
N TYR A 1 1.03 6.32 8.99
CA TYR A 1 2.14 5.41 9.30
C TYR A 1 3.08 5.22 8.10
N LEU A 2 2.61 4.81 6.90
CA LEU A 2 3.47 4.62 5.72
C LEU A 2 4.22 5.90 5.34
N GLN A 3 3.55 7.04 5.34
CA GLN A 3 4.19 8.33 5.08
C GLN A 3 5.35 8.59 6.06
N GLN A 4 5.16 8.30 7.34
CA GLN A 4 6.20 8.42 8.36
C GLN A 4 7.32 7.40 8.17
N PHE A 5 6.99 6.17 7.77
CA PHE A 5 8.00 5.16 7.46
C PHE A 5 8.93 5.65 6.33
N TYR A 6 8.35 6.05 5.20
CA TYR A 6 9.14 6.57 4.09
C TYR A 6 9.98 7.79 4.49
N GLY A 7 9.41 8.73 5.24
CA GLY A 7 10.14 9.91 5.74
C GLY A 7 11.32 9.57 6.65
N ARG A 8 11.16 8.59 7.55
CA ARG A 8 12.27 8.13 8.40
C ARG A 8 13.38 7.45 7.60
N GLU A 9 13.00 6.66 6.60
CA GLU A 9 14.00 5.99 5.74
C GLU A 9 14.76 7.00 4.89
N MET A 10 14.09 8.00 4.32
CA MET A 10 14.73 9.10 3.61
C MET A 10 15.71 9.88 4.53
N GLN A 11 15.28 10.20 5.73
CA GLN A 11 16.12 10.87 6.72
C GLN A 11 17.34 10.03 7.12
N ARG A 12 17.16 8.72 7.31
CA ARG A 12 18.23 7.77 7.64
C ARG A 12 19.35 7.78 6.61
N HIS A 13 19.02 7.98 5.34
CA HIS A 13 19.96 7.99 4.24
C HIS A 13 20.40 9.39 3.80
N GLY A 14 20.13 10.42 4.62
CA GLY A 14 20.65 11.78 4.41
C GLY A 14 19.82 12.66 3.48
N TYR A 15 18.66 12.22 3.03
CA TYR A 15 17.77 13.00 2.15
C TYR A 15 16.77 13.91 2.89
N GLY A 16 16.88 13.98 4.23
CA GLY A 16 15.91 14.67 5.08
C GLY A 16 14.62 13.86 5.26
N ALA A 17 13.72 14.31 6.11
CA ALA A 17 12.46 13.63 6.40
C ALA A 17 11.41 13.86 5.29
N ARG A 18 11.81 13.67 4.03
CA ARG A 18 10.93 13.81 2.87
C ARG A 18 10.06 12.57 2.69
N SER A 19 8.83 12.76 2.28
CA SER A 19 7.89 11.67 2.00
C SER A 19 6.85 12.11 0.99
N PHE A 20 6.02 11.18 0.53
CA PHE A 20 4.89 11.51 -0.34
C PHE A 20 3.85 12.37 0.39
N GLY A 21 3.21 13.28 -0.34
CA GLY A 21 2.10 14.10 0.15
C GLY A 21 0.84 13.28 0.38
N LEU A 22 0.01 13.74 1.30
CA LEU A 22 -1.35 13.25 1.50
C LEU A 22 -2.30 14.43 1.33
N ASP A 23 -3.46 14.18 0.72
CA ASP A 23 -4.56 15.15 0.74
C ASP A 23 -5.19 15.15 2.13
N ILE A 24 -5.04 16.25 2.87
CA ILE A 24 -5.43 16.35 4.29
C ILE A 24 -6.68 17.22 4.39
N LYS A 25 -7.75 16.65 4.92
CA LYS A 25 -9.01 17.36 5.18
C LYS A 25 -8.95 18.24 6.44
N SER A 26 -8.28 17.73 7.48
CA SER A 26 -8.09 18.43 8.76
C SER A 26 -6.88 17.83 9.47
N PRO A 27 -6.28 18.46 10.49
CA PRO A 27 -5.14 17.90 11.21
C PRO A 27 -5.35 16.44 11.60
N GLY A 28 -4.44 15.57 11.16
CA GLY A 28 -4.47 14.13 11.41
C GLY A 28 -5.49 13.31 10.60
N ARG A 29 -6.26 13.94 9.68
CA ARG A 29 -7.25 13.23 8.87
C ARG A 29 -6.98 13.38 7.37
N VAL A 30 -6.70 12.27 6.72
CA VAL A 30 -6.62 12.18 5.26
C VAL A 30 -7.99 12.42 4.65
N ASN A 31 -8.04 13.16 3.54
CA ASN A 31 -9.24 13.30 2.75
C ASN A 31 -9.51 12.00 1.98
N ILE A 32 -10.63 11.36 2.28
CA ILE A 32 -11.06 10.13 1.63
C ILE A 32 -12.17 10.49 0.65
N ILE A 33 -12.02 10.07 -0.59
CA ILE A 33 -13.06 10.20 -1.61
C ILE A 33 -13.87 8.91 -1.63
N GLU A 34 -15.08 8.97 -1.13
CA GLU A 34 -16.03 7.87 -1.28
C GLU A 34 -16.58 7.89 -2.70
N TYR A 35 -16.37 6.80 -3.41
CA TYR A 35 -16.87 6.60 -4.77
C TYR A 35 -17.84 5.43 -4.80
N LYS A 36 -19.08 5.68 -5.19
CA LYS A 36 -20.07 4.62 -5.42
C LYS A 36 -19.86 4.05 -6.82
N ALA A 37 -19.38 2.81 -6.88
CA ALA A 37 -19.17 2.10 -8.13
C ALA A 37 -20.49 1.94 -8.92
N LYS A 38 -20.38 1.91 -10.24
CA LYS A 38 -21.53 1.83 -11.17
C LYS A 38 -22.21 0.45 -11.16
N ASN A 39 -21.47 -0.58 -10.79
CA ASN A 39 -21.91 -1.97 -10.86
C ASN A 39 -21.83 -2.65 -9.47
N PRO A 40 -22.49 -3.78 -9.26
CA PRO A 40 -22.37 -4.56 -8.04
C PRO A 40 -20.94 -5.08 -7.80
N ALA A 41 -20.59 -5.40 -6.56
CA ALA A 41 -19.27 -5.88 -6.15
C ALA A 41 -18.76 -7.06 -6.99
N ALA A 42 -19.61 -7.98 -7.40
CA ALA A 42 -19.27 -9.12 -8.26
C ALA A 42 -18.72 -8.71 -9.65
N HIS A 43 -18.97 -7.48 -10.10
CA HIS A 43 -18.40 -6.94 -11.33
C HIS A 43 -16.92 -6.61 -11.20
N TYR A 44 -16.44 -6.38 -9.96
CA TYR A 44 -15.06 -6.00 -9.64
C TYR A 44 -14.37 -7.07 -8.80
N PRO A 45 -14.27 -8.32 -9.30
CA PRO A 45 -13.55 -9.34 -8.54
C PRO A 45 -12.12 -8.83 -8.30
N TYR A 46 -11.65 -8.94 -7.06
CA TYR A 46 -10.32 -8.42 -6.70
C TYR A 46 -9.21 -9.03 -7.56
N GLU A 47 -9.32 -10.31 -7.83
CA GLU A 47 -8.55 -10.98 -8.89
C GLU A 47 -9.27 -10.80 -10.25
N ASN A 48 -8.61 -11.19 -11.33
CA ASN A 48 -9.19 -11.23 -12.68
C ASN A 48 -9.68 -9.87 -13.25
N GLY A 49 -8.93 -8.83 -12.99
CA GLY A 49 -9.12 -7.54 -13.66
C GLY A 49 -10.10 -6.58 -12.99
N GLY A 50 -10.60 -6.88 -11.81
CA GLY A 50 -11.51 -5.96 -11.08
C GLY A 50 -10.87 -4.61 -10.78
N GLY A 51 -9.58 -4.58 -10.43
CA GLY A 51 -8.83 -3.34 -10.25
C GLY A 51 -8.72 -2.52 -11.53
N TRP A 52 -8.57 -3.15 -12.69
CA TRP A 52 -8.60 -2.44 -13.97
C TRP A 52 -9.95 -1.77 -14.23
N LYS A 53 -11.05 -2.47 -13.98
CA LYS A 53 -12.41 -1.90 -14.11
C LYS A 53 -12.61 -0.73 -13.15
N ALA A 54 -12.20 -0.87 -11.90
CA ALA A 54 -12.24 0.21 -10.92
C ALA A 54 -11.39 1.41 -11.36
N ALA A 55 -10.18 1.18 -11.87
CA ALA A 55 -9.31 2.24 -12.37
C ALA A 55 -9.93 3.01 -13.53
N GLN A 56 -10.59 2.34 -14.48
CA GLN A 56 -11.29 2.99 -15.58
C GLN A 56 -12.43 3.88 -15.09
N GLU A 57 -13.26 3.39 -14.17
CA GLU A 57 -14.35 4.19 -13.59
C GLU A 57 -13.82 5.40 -12.81
N LEU A 58 -12.74 5.23 -12.05
CA LEU A 58 -12.11 6.33 -11.33
C LEU A 58 -11.48 7.35 -12.28
N GLU A 59 -10.93 6.92 -13.41
CA GLU A 59 -10.44 7.84 -14.44
C GLU A 59 -11.58 8.70 -15.01
N GLU A 60 -12.71 8.09 -15.35
CA GLU A 60 -13.91 8.82 -15.81
C GLU A 60 -14.43 9.78 -14.74
N PHE A 61 -14.49 9.34 -13.49
CA PHE A 61 -14.89 10.16 -12.37
C PHE A 61 -13.99 11.39 -12.20
N PHE A 62 -12.67 11.22 -12.27
CA PHE A 62 -11.73 12.33 -12.16
C PHE A 62 -11.69 13.24 -13.39
N LYS A 63 -12.00 12.71 -14.59
CA LYS A 63 -12.22 13.56 -15.77
C LYS A 63 -13.43 14.49 -15.60
N ALA A 64 -14.50 13.98 -14.99
CA ALA A 64 -15.70 14.78 -14.69
C ALA A 64 -15.54 15.69 -13.46
N ASN A 65 -14.58 15.40 -12.57
CA ASN A 65 -14.33 16.11 -11.33
C ASN A 65 -12.83 16.40 -11.15
N PRO A 66 -12.19 17.19 -12.01
CA PRO A 66 -10.73 17.35 -12.03
C PRO A 66 -10.19 18.01 -10.75
N ASP A 67 -10.96 18.85 -10.10
CA ASP A 67 -10.65 19.51 -8.83
C ASP A 67 -10.52 18.51 -7.66
N ARG A 68 -11.11 17.35 -7.77
CA ARG A 68 -11.01 16.28 -6.76
C ARG A 68 -9.74 15.44 -6.88
N LYS A 69 -9.06 15.43 -8.02
CA LYS A 69 -7.80 14.73 -8.22
C LYS A 69 -6.61 15.58 -7.79
N LYS A 70 -6.20 15.46 -6.53
CA LYS A 70 -5.10 16.25 -5.95
C LYS A 70 -3.70 15.64 -6.18
N SER A 71 -3.61 14.41 -6.71
CA SER A 71 -2.34 13.72 -6.95
C SER A 71 -2.40 12.90 -8.23
N GLN A 72 -1.23 12.64 -8.81
CA GLN A 72 -1.10 11.65 -9.88
C GLN A 72 -1.19 10.20 -9.35
N HIS A 73 -0.98 10.00 -8.05
CA HIS A 73 -1.05 8.69 -7.39
C HIS A 73 -2.38 8.55 -6.66
N THR A 74 -2.93 7.35 -6.69
CA THR A 74 -4.20 7.03 -6.03
C THR A 74 -4.07 5.72 -5.24
N LEU A 75 -4.43 5.76 -3.96
CA LEU A 75 -4.68 4.54 -3.20
C LEU A 75 -6.17 4.24 -3.25
N VAL A 76 -6.51 3.07 -3.74
CA VAL A 76 -7.88 2.57 -3.89
C VAL A 76 -8.13 1.48 -2.87
N ILE A 77 -9.08 1.68 -1.97
CA ILE A 77 -9.52 0.65 -1.01
C ILE A 77 -10.81 0.05 -1.54
N MET A 78 -10.80 -1.27 -1.77
CA MET A 78 -11.91 -2.00 -2.40
C MET A 78 -12.55 -2.98 -1.42
N PRO A 79 -13.85 -2.88 -1.13
CA PRO A 79 -14.57 -3.84 -0.29
C PRO A 79 -15.07 -5.05 -1.11
N THR A 80 -14.22 -5.64 -1.95
CA THR A 80 -14.59 -6.70 -2.92
C THR A 80 -13.79 -7.98 -2.69
N TRP A 81 -13.73 -8.44 -1.47
CA TRP A 81 -13.07 -9.70 -1.11
C TRP A 81 -14.05 -10.89 -1.16
N ASN A 82 -13.52 -12.09 -1.32
CA ASN A 82 -14.30 -13.31 -1.47
C ASN A 82 -14.03 -14.27 -0.31
N ASP A 83 -14.88 -14.22 0.69
CA ASP A 83 -14.85 -15.07 1.88
C ASP A 83 -15.43 -16.46 1.63
N GLU A 84 -16.31 -16.65 0.65
CA GLU A 84 -16.85 -17.97 0.30
C GLU A 84 -15.73 -18.91 -0.15
N LYS A 85 -14.80 -18.39 -0.96
CA LYS A 85 -13.68 -19.16 -1.48
C LYS A 85 -12.57 -19.38 -0.47
N ASN A 86 -12.30 -18.41 0.39
CA ASN A 86 -11.05 -18.35 1.16
C ASN A 86 -11.29 -18.23 2.67
N GLY A 87 -12.54 -18.12 3.09
CA GLY A 87 -12.95 -17.87 4.47
C GLY A 87 -12.73 -16.42 4.91
N PRO A 88 -13.28 -16.04 6.06
CA PRO A 88 -13.31 -14.66 6.53
C PRO A 88 -11.94 -14.06 6.85
N ASP A 89 -10.92 -14.90 6.96
CA ASP A 89 -9.57 -14.49 7.33
C ASP A 89 -8.57 -14.58 6.19
N ASN A 90 -9.01 -14.98 5.02
CA ASN A 90 -8.17 -15.08 3.85
C ASN A 90 -8.97 -14.63 2.62
N PRO A 91 -8.86 -13.37 2.21
CA PRO A 91 -9.63 -12.84 1.09
C PRO A 91 -9.27 -13.47 -0.26
N GLY A 92 -8.32 -14.40 -0.29
CA GLY A 92 -7.79 -14.98 -1.52
C GLY A 92 -6.86 -14.03 -2.26
N GLY A 93 -5.98 -14.61 -3.04
CA GLY A 93 -5.02 -13.86 -3.85
C GLY A 93 -4.09 -12.96 -3.05
N VAL A 94 -3.64 -11.92 -3.70
CA VAL A 94 -2.82 -10.86 -3.11
C VAL A 94 -3.74 -9.72 -2.71
N PRO A 95 -3.89 -9.39 -1.43
CA PRO A 95 -4.83 -8.37 -0.97
C PRO A 95 -4.37 -6.93 -1.27
N PHE A 96 -3.33 -6.78 -2.05
CA PHE A 96 -2.75 -5.51 -2.49
C PHE A 96 -2.04 -5.72 -3.82
N TYR A 97 -2.03 -4.73 -4.67
CA TYR A 97 -1.23 -4.70 -5.91
C TYR A 97 -1.12 -3.28 -6.47
N GLY A 98 -0.14 -3.06 -7.34
CA GLY A 98 0.07 -1.81 -8.05
C GLY A 98 -0.32 -1.92 -9.52
N MET A 99 -0.83 -0.82 -10.08
CA MET A 99 -1.03 -0.63 -11.52
C MET A 99 -0.60 0.79 -11.89
N GLY A 100 0.62 0.93 -12.37
CA GLY A 100 1.19 2.25 -12.66
C GLY A 100 1.21 3.12 -11.40
N ARG A 101 0.45 4.21 -11.39
CA ARG A 101 0.34 5.14 -10.25
C ARG A 101 -0.83 4.85 -9.31
N ASN A 102 -1.52 3.75 -9.51
CA ASN A 102 -2.59 3.30 -8.63
C ASN A 102 -2.09 2.15 -7.75
N CYS A 103 -2.34 2.25 -6.45
CA CYS A 103 -2.19 1.15 -5.51
C CYS A 103 -3.57 0.69 -5.06
N PHE A 104 -3.78 -0.62 -5.03
CA PHE A 104 -5.03 -1.22 -4.60
C PHE A 104 -4.82 -1.99 -3.31
N ALA A 105 -5.76 -1.89 -2.40
CA ALA A 105 -5.84 -2.71 -1.21
C ALA A 105 -7.28 -3.14 -0.96
N LEU A 106 -7.46 -4.32 -0.35
CA LEU A 106 -8.76 -4.74 0.13
C LEU A 106 -9.09 -4.06 1.46
N ASP A 107 -10.35 -3.64 1.59
CA ASP A 107 -10.93 -3.28 2.87
C ASP A 107 -11.28 -4.58 3.62
N TYR A 108 -10.46 -4.92 4.60
CA TYR A 108 -10.52 -6.20 5.28
C TYR A 108 -10.40 -6.00 6.79
N PRO A 109 -11.14 -6.74 7.62
CA PRO A 109 -11.19 -6.51 9.07
C PRO A 109 -9.83 -6.50 9.79
N ALA A 110 -8.87 -7.31 9.33
CA ALA A 110 -7.52 -7.32 9.89
C ALA A 110 -6.64 -6.16 9.38
N PHE A 111 -7.11 -5.34 8.44
CA PHE A 111 -6.38 -4.18 7.92
C PHE A 111 -6.50 -2.98 8.87
N ASP A 112 -6.14 -3.18 10.12
CA ASP A 112 -6.15 -2.18 11.17
C ASP A 112 -4.76 -2.05 11.77
N ILE A 113 -4.20 -0.85 11.71
CA ILE A 113 -2.83 -0.54 12.15
C ILE A 113 -2.55 -0.91 13.62
N LYS A 114 -3.58 -1.02 14.45
CA LYS A 114 -3.44 -1.46 15.86
C LYS A 114 -2.81 -2.85 15.98
N HIS A 115 -2.96 -3.69 14.96
CA HIS A 115 -2.41 -5.05 14.96
C HIS A 115 -0.95 -5.12 14.52
N LEU A 116 -0.37 -4.02 14.01
CA LEU A 116 0.99 -4.04 13.48
C LEU A 116 2.02 -4.42 14.56
N GLY A 117 2.80 -5.45 14.26
CA GLY A 117 3.83 -5.99 15.15
C GLY A 117 3.33 -6.92 16.25
N GLN A 118 2.01 -7.15 16.35
CA GLN A 118 1.47 -8.12 17.30
C GLN A 118 1.75 -9.56 16.83
N LYS A 119 2.00 -10.47 17.79
CA LYS A 119 2.19 -11.90 17.53
C LYS A 119 0.86 -12.68 17.47
N THR A 120 -0.23 -11.99 17.14
CA THR A 120 -1.55 -12.57 16.94
C THR A 120 -1.75 -12.92 15.46
N ARG A 121 -2.83 -13.63 15.16
CA ARG A 121 -3.23 -13.93 13.78
C ARG A 121 -3.48 -12.65 12.97
N GLU A 122 -4.19 -11.68 13.55
CA GLU A 122 -4.45 -10.38 12.93
C GLU A 122 -3.15 -9.62 12.64
N GLY A 123 -2.18 -9.67 13.57
CA GLY A 123 -0.87 -9.06 13.38
C GLY A 123 -0.08 -9.70 12.24
N GLN A 124 -0.14 -11.03 12.10
CA GLN A 124 0.51 -11.75 11.00
C GLN A 124 -0.15 -11.41 9.65
N LEU A 125 -1.47 -11.37 9.60
CA LEU A 125 -2.21 -10.96 8.41
C LEU A 125 -1.89 -9.51 8.05
N LEU A 126 -1.90 -8.60 9.01
CA LEU A 126 -1.58 -7.20 8.76
C LEU A 126 -0.14 -7.01 8.28
N THR A 127 0.83 -7.74 8.83
CA THR A 127 2.22 -7.71 8.35
C THR A 127 2.28 -8.01 6.86
N LYS A 128 1.65 -9.09 6.42
CA LYS A 128 1.60 -9.47 5.01
C LYS A 128 0.93 -8.38 4.15
N TRP A 129 -0.19 -7.85 4.58
CA TRP A 129 -1.01 -6.96 3.76
C TRP A 129 -0.54 -5.52 3.79
N TYR A 130 -0.22 -5.03 4.96
CA TYR A 130 0.27 -3.66 5.11
C TYR A 130 1.70 -3.50 4.59
N GLY A 131 2.53 -4.53 4.81
CA GLY A 131 3.86 -4.63 4.21
C GLY A 131 3.79 -4.71 2.70
N GLY A 132 2.86 -5.50 2.16
CA GLY A 132 2.61 -5.58 0.73
C GLY A 132 2.11 -4.25 0.15
N LEU A 133 1.17 -3.58 0.81
CA LEU A 133 0.75 -2.25 0.39
C LEU A 133 1.92 -1.25 0.40
N ALA A 134 2.79 -1.30 1.41
CA ALA A 134 4.00 -0.46 1.46
C ALA A 134 4.92 -0.74 0.27
N HIS A 135 5.09 -2.00 -0.11
CA HIS A 135 5.88 -2.44 -1.25
C HIS A 135 5.28 -1.95 -2.59
N GLU A 136 3.98 -2.17 -2.80
CA GLU A 136 3.29 -1.73 -4.02
C GLU A 136 3.25 -0.19 -4.14
N LEU A 137 3.14 0.52 -3.01
CA LEU A 137 3.29 1.96 -3.00
C LEU A 137 4.70 2.38 -3.47
N GLY A 138 5.74 1.63 -3.09
CA GLY A 138 7.09 1.83 -3.61
C GLY A 138 7.13 1.74 -5.14
N HIS A 139 6.50 0.72 -5.73
CA HIS A 139 6.38 0.63 -7.19
C HIS A 139 5.60 1.80 -7.79
N GLY A 140 4.50 2.21 -7.16
CA GLY A 140 3.75 3.40 -7.55
C GLY A 140 4.60 4.69 -7.52
N LEU A 141 5.62 4.74 -6.69
CA LEU A 141 6.61 5.82 -6.61
C LEU A 141 7.85 5.55 -7.50
N ASN A 142 7.76 4.64 -8.48
CA ASN A 142 8.78 4.24 -9.44
C ASN A 142 9.99 3.49 -8.83
N LEU A 143 9.86 2.89 -7.67
CA LEU A 143 10.93 2.06 -7.14
C LEU A 143 10.95 0.68 -7.81
N PRO A 144 12.08 0.22 -8.33
CA PRO A 144 12.24 -1.14 -8.79
C PRO A 144 12.41 -2.12 -7.61
N HIS A 145 12.24 -3.41 -7.87
CA HIS A 145 12.70 -4.43 -6.94
C HIS A 145 14.19 -4.29 -6.67
N ASN A 146 14.58 -4.45 -5.42
CA ASN A 146 15.97 -4.54 -5.00
C ASN A 146 16.12 -5.39 -3.74
N HIS A 147 17.36 -5.72 -3.41
CA HIS A 147 17.71 -6.50 -2.23
C HIS A 147 18.76 -5.74 -1.41
N GLN A 148 18.75 -6.00 -0.11
CA GLN A 148 19.78 -5.50 0.79
C GLN A 148 21.13 -6.19 0.51
N THR A 149 22.21 -5.45 0.72
CA THR A 149 23.55 -6.07 0.85
C THR A 149 23.65 -6.86 2.15
N ALA A 150 24.66 -7.72 2.28
CA ALA A 150 24.88 -8.46 3.52
C ALA A 150 25.14 -7.54 4.72
N SER A 151 25.82 -6.41 4.50
CA SER A 151 26.09 -5.41 5.52
C SER A 151 24.82 -4.64 5.91
N ASP A 152 24.01 -4.23 4.93
CA ASP A 152 22.76 -3.52 5.18
C ASP A 152 21.75 -4.43 5.89
N GLY A 153 21.70 -5.71 5.50
CA GLY A 153 20.84 -6.70 6.13
C GLY A 153 21.14 -6.89 7.62
N LYS A 154 22.41 -6.90 7.99
CA LYS A 154 22.83 -6.95 9.40
C LYS A 154 22.47 -5.67 10.16
N LYS A 155 22.53 -4.52 9.52
CA LYS A 155 22.35 -3.21 10.14
C LYS A 155 20.89 -2.75 10.17
N TYR A 156 20.14 -3.01 9.11
CA TYR A 156 18.82 -2.41 8.89
C TYR A 156 17.69 -3.43 8.71
N GLY A 157 18.01 -4.69 8.48
CA GLY A 157 17.03 -5.75 8.28
C GLY A 157 16.77 -6.06 6.81
N THR A 158 15.50 -6.23 6.42
CA THR A 158 15.10 -6.68 5.09
C THR A 158 14.66 -5.49 4.23
N ALA A 159 15.15 -5.41 3.00
CA ALA A 159 14.75 -4.34 2.06
C ALA A 159 13.26 -4.46 1.71
N LEU A 160 12.52 -3.35 1.84
CA LEU A 160 11.09 -3.29 1.53
C LEU A 160 10.81 -3.71 0.09
N MET A 161 11.60 -3.20 -0.87
CA MET A 161 11.42 -3.52 -2.29
C MET A 161 11.97 -4.91 -2.69
N GLY A 162 12.40 -5.71 -1.72
CA GLY A 162 12.69 -7.13 -1.82
C GLY A 162 11.65 -7.95 -1.05
N ALA A 163 12.09 -8.67 -0.01
CA ALA A 163 11.24 -9.51 0.82
C ALA A 163 10.69 -8.79 2.08
N GLY A 164 10.91 -7.49 2.22
CA GLY A 164 10.54 -6.72 3.41
C GLY A 164 9.02 -6.61 3.65
N ASN A 165 8.22 -6.83 2.60
CA ASN A 165 6.76 -6.93 2.74
C ASN A 165 6.32 -8.06 3.68
N TYR A 166 7.09 -9.15 3.80
CA TYR A 166 6.80 -10.27 4.70
C TYR A 166 7.29 -10.05 6.14
N THR A 167 8.09 -9.03 6.37
CA THR A 167 8.68 -8.74 7.69
C THR A 167 8.19 -7.43 8.29
N PHE A 168 7.41 -6.65 7.54
CA PHE A 168 6.99 -5.30 7.89
C PHE A 168 6.25 -5.26 9.24
N GLY A 169 6.80 -4.50 10.18
CA GLY A 169 6.24 -4.38 11.53
C GLY A 169 6.60 -5.50 12.50
N THR A 170 7.07 -6.66 12.04
CA THR A 170 7.49 -7.79 12.90
C THR A 170 9.01 -7.93 13.01
N SER A 171 9.73 -7.52 11.99
CA SER A 171 11.19 -7.48 11.97
C SER A 171 11.66 -6.18 11.29
N PRO A 172 12.91 -5.75 11.49
CA PRO A 172 13.42 -4.54 10.88
C PRO A 172 13.28 -4.59 9.34
N THR A 173 12.61 -3.58 8.80
CA THR A 173 12.38 -3.41 7.37
C THR A 173 12.77 -1.99 6.99
N PHE A 174 13.44 -1.80 5.86
CA PHE A 174 13.99 -0.51 5.46
C PHE A 174 13.93 -0.27 3.95
N LEU A 175 14.11 0.97 3.53
CA LEU A 175 14.40 1.33 2.15
C LEU A 175 15.91 1.32 1.95
N THR A 176 16.38 0.70 0.86
CA THR A 176 17.81 0.72 0.53
C THR A 176 18.27 2.14 0.17
N PRO A 177 19.57 2.46 0.31
CA PRO A 177 20.11 3.74 -0.16
C PRO A 177 19.75 4.03 -1.63
N ALA A 178 19.75 3.01 -2.49
CA ALA A 178 19.35 3.13 -3.88
C ALA A 178 17.87 3.51 -4.04
N SER A 179 16.96 2.91 -3.26
CA SER A 179 15.55 3.30 -3.25
C SER A 179 15.38 4.75 -2.81
N CYS A 180 16.08 5.16 -1.75
CA CYS A 180 15.99 6.54 -1.26
C CYS A 180 16.57 7.56 -2.25
N ALA A 181 17.57 7.18 -3.06
CA ALA A 181 18.14 8.04 -4.09
C ALA A 181 17.20 8.25 -5.30
N LEU A 182 16.24 7.34 -5.51
CA LEU A 182 15.24 7.42 -6.58
C LEU A 182 13.99 8.23 -6.18
N LEU A 183 13.70 8.35 -4.89
CA LEU A 183 12.56 9.11 -4.33
C LEU A 183 12.88 10.59 -4.20
#